data_47679770d1802c5bdf2f8cc40dd8ac01
#
_entry.id   47679770d1802c5bdf2f8cc40dd8ac01
#
_cell.length_a   1.000
_cell.length_b   1.000
_cell.length_c   1.000
_cell.angle_alpha   90.00
_cell.angle_beta   90.00
_cell.angle_gamma   90.00
#
_symmetry.space_group_name_H-M   'P 1'
#
loop_
_entity.id
_entity.type
_entity.pdbx_description
1 polymer ?
#
loop_
_entity_poly.entity_id
_entity_poly.type
_entity_poly.pdbx_seq_one_letter_code
_entity_poly.pdbx_strand_id
1 'polypeptide(L)'
;FDNDTTDRVCRLILCHDDNPPLQERAVRRAIYRNGVDQYPLLFAVKRADMLAQSAYRREEKTEYLKEYEEIYEQIMAKKQCLSIKELAVTGTDLIADGMQPGKAIGETLKQLLEYVLEHPEDNTKEKLMEQVHNIASPHI
;
A
#
# COMPACT_ATOMS: atom_id res chain seq x y z
N PHE A 1 -16.60 -22.19 -4.86
CA PHE A 1 -15.81 -21.05 -4.37
C PHE A 1 -16.21 -19.80 -5.15
N ASP A 2 -16.38 -18.70 -4.47
CA ASP A 2 -16.61 -17.46 -5.18
C ASP A 2 -15.28 -16.90 -5.73
N ASN A 3 -15.38 -15.99 -6.68
CA ASN A 3 -14.21 -15.44 -7.36
C ASN A 3 -13.31 -14.64 -6.40
N ASP A 4 -13.91 -13.95 -5.43
CA ASP A 4 -13.17 -13.17 -4.44
C ASP A 4 -12.26 -14.05 -3.60
N THR A 5 -12.78 -15.18 -3.11
CA THR A 5 -11.99 -16.11 -2.30
C THR A 5 -10.84 -16.69 -3.11
N THR A 6 -11.11 -17.07 -4.36
CA THR A 6 -10.08 -17.61 -5.27
C THR A 6 -8.99 -16.58 -5.52
N ASP A 7 -9.37 -15.33 -5.79
CA ASP A 7 -8.43 -14.23 -6.04
C ASP A 7 -7.56 -13.96 -4.82
N ARG A 8 -8.14 -13.99 -3.62
CA ARG A 8 -7.40 -13.79 -2.37
C ARG A 8 -6.36 -14.88 -2.15
N VAL A 9 -6.75 -16.14 -2.35
CA VAL A 9 -5.83 -17.27 -2.19
C VAL A 9 -4.69 -17.17 -3.20
N CYS A 10 -5.00 -16.90 -4.46
CA CYS A 10 -3.97 -16.74 -5.49
C CYS A 10 -3.01 -15.60 -5.15
N ARG A 11 -3.53 -14.47 -4.68
CA ARG A 11 -2.71 -13.34 -4.30
C ARG A 11 -1.77 -13.67 -3.15
N LEU A 12 -2.27 -14.37 -2.14
CA LEU A 12 -1.45 -14.80 -1.00
C LEU A 12 -0.34 -15.75 -1.43
N ILE A 13 -0.64 -16.68 -2.33
CA ILE A 13 0.36 -17.61 -2.85
C ILE A 13 1.45 -16.86 -3.62
N LEU A 14 1.07 -15.88 -4.44
CA LEU A 14 2.02 -15.09 -5.22
C LEU A 14 2.87 -14.17 -4.35
N CYS A 15 2.32 -13.70 -3.24
CA CYS A 15 2.96 -12.66 -2.42
C CYS A 15 3.70 -13.20 -1.20
N HIS A 16 3.55 -14.48 -0.84
CA HIS A 16 4.17 -15.00 0.39
C HIS A 16 5.71 -14.97 0.36
N ASP A 17 6.29 -14.93 -0.83
CA ASP A 17 7.74 -14.81 -1.00
C ASP A 17 8.22 -13.36 -1.16
N ASP A 18 7.30 -12.39 -1.15
CA ASP A 18 7.64 -10.98 -1.25
C ASP A 18 8.30 -10.52 0.06
N ASN A 19 9.57 -10.14 -0.03
CA ASN A 19 10.35 -9.73 1.13
C ASN A 19 10.86 -8.30 0.90
N PRO A 20 10.04 -7.28 1.21
CA PRO A 20 10.44 -5.89 1.00
C PRO A 20 11.59 -5.50 1.92
N PRO A 21 12.41 -4.51 1.56
CA PRO A 21 13.37 -3.94 2.50
C PRO A 21 12.67 -3.46 3.77
N LEU A 22 13.35 -3.57 4.91
CA LEU A 22 12.79 -3.19 6.21
C LEU A 22 12.85 -1.67 6.39
N GLN A 23 12.13 -0.97 5.53
CA GLN A 23 11.96 0.47 5.55
C GLN A 23 10.46 0.78 5.46
N GLU A 24 10.02 1.76 6.23
CA GLU A 24 8.61 2.11 6.28
C GLU A 24 8.02 2.36 4.91
N ARG A 25 8.73 3.11 4.05
CA ARG A 25 8.29 3.42 2.69
C ARG A 25 8.10 2.16 1.85
N ALA A 26 9.07 1.25 1.89
CA ALA A 26 9.00 0.00 1.12
C ALA A 26 7.86 -0.88 1.61
N VAL A 27 7.64 -0.93 2.93
CA VAL A 27 6.55 -1.71 3.51
C VAL A 27 5.20 -1.10 3.15
N ARG A 28 5.06 0.23 3.15
CA ARG A 28 3.82 0.89 2.71
C ARG A 28 3.46 0.51 1.27
N ARG A 29 4.44 0.54 0.37
CA ARG A 29 4.21 0.15 -1.02
C ARG A 29 3.82 -1.32 -1.14
N ALA A 30 4.45 -2.19 -0.37
CA ALA A 30 4.11 -3.61 -0.35
C ALA A 30 2.68 -3.82 0.16
N ILE A 31 2.27 -3.10 1.20
CA ILE A 31 0.90 -3.18 1.73
C ILE A 31 -0.11 -2.73 0.67
N TYR A 32 0.15 -1.62 0.00
CA TYR A 32 -0.71 -1.14 -1.06
C TYR A 32 -0.81 -2.17 -2.20
N ARG A 33 0.32 -2.71 -2.63
CA ARG A 33 0.38 -3.66 -3.75
C ARG A 33 -0.37 -4.95 -3.44
N ASN A 34 -0.28 -5.44 -2.21
CA ASN A 34 -0.83 -6.73 -1.82
C ASN A 34 -2.23 -6.66 -1.21
N GLY A 35 -2.65 -5.47 -0.78
CA GLY A 35 -3.94 -5.27 -0.14
C GLY A 35 -3.84 -5.24 1.38
N VAL A 36 -4.33 -4.17 1.99
CA VAL A 36 -4.22 -3.92 3.44
C VAL A 36 -4.87 -5.02 4.26
N ASP A 37 -6.03 -5.48 3.83
CA ASP A 37 -6.85 -6.45 4.55
C ASP A 37 -6.25 -7.85 4.58
N GLN A 38 -5.28 -8.15 3.71
CA GLN A 38 -4.68 -9.47 3.63
C GLN A 38 -3.42 -9.63 4.47
N TYR A 39 -2.88 -8.55 5.02
CA TYR A 39 -1.58 -8.60 5.70
C TYR A 39 -1.55 -9.48 6.94
N PRO A 40 -2.56 -9.48 7.82
CA PRO A 40 -2.54 -10.41 8.95
C PRO A 40 -2.46 -11.86 8.50
N LEU A 41 -3.19 -12.22 7.45
CA LEU A 41 -3.15 -13.57 6.90
C LEU A 41 -1.82 -13.85 6.19
N LEU A 42 -1.27 -12.85 5.49
CA LEU A 42 0.04 -12.97 4.85
C LEU A 42 1.14 -13.29 5.86
N PHE A 43 1.15 -12.61 7.00
CA PHE A 43 2.11 -12.89 8.06
C PHE A 43 1.92 -14.30 8.62
N ALA A 44 0.69 -14.75 8.76
CA ALA A 44 0.41 -16.12 9.22
C ALA A 44 0.95 -17.14 8.22
N VAL A 45 0.78 -16.92 6.92
CA VAL A 45 1.30 -17.79 5.86
C VAL A 45 2.84 -17.80 5.88
N LYS A 46 3.47 -16.63 5.99
CA LYS A 46 4.93 -16.54 6.06
C LYS A 46 5.48 -17.27 7.28
N ARG A 47 4.81 -17.15 8.42
CA ARG A 47 5.23 -17.83 9.64
C ARG A 47 5.11 -19.35 9.51
N ALA A 48 4.00 -19.82 8.94
CA ALA A 48 3.79 -21.25 8.71
C ALA A 48 4.82 -21.81 7.73
N ASP A 49 5.10 -21.08 6.65
CA ASP A 49 6.10 -21.50 5.66
C ASP A 49 7.49 -21.59 6.29
N MET A 50 7.86 -20.61 7.10
CA MET A 50 9.12 -20.59 7.80
C MET A 50 9.28 -21.79 8.74
N LEU A 51 8.21 -22.14 9.47
CA LEU A 51 8.24 -23.29 10.38
C LEU A 51 8.31 -24.63 9.63
N ALA A 52 7.78 -24.69 8.41
CA ALA A 52 7.83 -25.89 7.59
C ALA A 52 9.18 -26.10 6.91
N GLN A 53 9.99 -25.07 6.79
CA GLN A 53 11.31 -25.16 6.17
C GLN A 53 12.34 -25.74 7.14
N SER A 54 13.52 -26.10 6.60
CA SER A 54 14.62 -26.59 7.40
C SER A 54 15.05 -25.56 8.44
N ALA A 55 15.74 -26.01 9.49
CA ALA A 55 16.24 -25.11 10.54
C ALA A 55 17.32 -24.12 10.03
N TYR A 56 17.83 -24.34 8.83
CA TYR A 56 18.87 -23.48 8.24
C TYR A 56 18.34 -22.04 8.09
N ARG A 57 19.03 -21.09 8.67
CA ARG A 57 18.71 -19.66 8.63
C ARG A 57 17.34 -19.31 9.27
N ARG A 58 16.75 -20.22 10.04
CA ARG A 58 15.47 -19.97 10.69
C ARG A 58 15.51 -18.76 11.60
N GLU A 59 16.60 -18.59 12.33
CA GLU A 59 16.78 -17.47 13.25
C GLU A 59 16.76 -16.13 12.52
N GLU A 60 17.50 -16.02 11.41
CA GLU A 60 17.51 -14.82 10.57
C GLU A 60 16.14 -14.51 9.99
N LYS A 61 15.45 -15.53 9.52
CA LYS A 61 14.10 -15.39 8.94
C LYS A 61 13.09 -14.97 10.00
N THR A 62 13.20 -15.51 11.20
CA THR A 62 12.33 -15.16 12.32
C THR A 62 12.52 -13.69 12.69
N GLU A 63 13.76 -13.23 12.74
CA GLU A 63 14.08 -11.85 13.07
C GLU A 63 13.59 -10.89 12.01
N TYR A 64 13.80 -11.22 10.74
CA TYR A 64 13.28 -10.43 9.62
C TYR A 64 11.76 -10.29 9.69
N LEU A 65 11.06 -11.40 9.91
CA LEU A 65 9.60 -11.38 9.97
C LEU A 65 9.10 -10.56 11.15
N LYS A 66 9.78 -10.65 12.29
CA LYS A 66 9.45 -9.86 13.46
C LYS A 66 9.57 -8.36 13.20
N GLU A 67 10.68 -7.94 12.59
CA GLU A 67 10.90 -6.54 12.25
C GLU A 67 9.88 -6.05 11.21
N TYR A 68 9.57 -6.89 10.24
CA TYR A 68 8.56 -6.58 9.23
C TYR A 68 7.19 -6.33 9.88
N GLU A 69 6.78 -7.21 10.78
CA GLU A 69 5.52 -7.04 11.52
C GLU A 69 5.51 -5.77 12.36
N GLU A 70 6.63 -5.45 12.99
CA GLU A 70 6.75 -4.23 13.79
C GLU A 70 6.57 -2.97 12.93
N ILE A 71 7.19 -2.94 11.75
CA ILE A 71 7.04 -1.82 10.82
C ILE A 71 5.58 -1.72 10.35
N TYR A 72 4.98 -2.86 10.02
CA TYR A 72 3.57 -2.91 9.62
C TYR A 72 2.67 -2.32 10.73
N GLU A 73 2.88 -2.74 11.98
CA GLU A 73 2.10 -2.25 13.09
C GLU A 73 2.28 -0.74 13.31
N GLN A 74 3.49 -0.23 13.12
CA GLN A 74 3.75 1.21 13.21
C GLN A 74 2.98 1.99 12.14
N ILE A 75 3.00 1.49 10.92
CA ILE A 75 2.26 2.11 9.80
C ILE A 75 0.77 2.16 10.11
N MET A 76 0.23 1.06 10.62
CA MET A 76 -1.19 1.00 10.95
C MET A 76 -1.54 1.89 12.15
N ALA A 77 -0.65 1.97 13.14
CA ALA A 77 -0.86 2.83 14.31
C ALA A 77 -0.85 4.32 13.94
N LYS A 78 -0.01 4.71 12.99
CA LYS A 78 0.07 6.08 12.50
C LYS A 78 -1.08 6.44 11.56
N LYS A 79 -1.91 5.47 11.19
CA LYS A 79 -3.02 5.64 10.26
C LYS A 79 -2.59 6.28 8.94
N GLN A 80 -1.43 5.85 8.43
CA GLN A 80 -0.93 6.37 7.17
C GLN A 80 -1.84 5.93 6.03
N CYS A 81 -1.89 6.75 4.98
CA CYS A 81 -2.75 6.49 3.82
C CYS A 81 -2.21 5.31 3.02
N LEU A 82 -3.05 4.30 2.83
CA LEU A 82 -2.70 3.09 2.09
C LEU A 82 -3.70 2.78 0.97
N SER A 83 -4.72 3.63 0.79
CA SER A 83 -5.74 3.43 -0.24
C SER A 83 -6.30 4.77 -0.69
N ILE A 84 -6.91 4.75 -1.88
CA ILE A 84 -7.54 5.95 -2.45
C ILE A 84 -8.61 6.52 -1.51
N LYS A 85 -9.32 5.66 -0.78
CA LYS A 85 -10.37 6.10 0.16
C LYS A 85 -9.82 6.94 1.30
N GLU A 86 -8.56 6.78 1.63
CA GLU A 86 -7.91 7.49 2.73
C GLU A 86 -7.23 8.78 2.29
N LEU A 87 -7.24 9.09 0.99
CA LEU A 87 -6.71 10.35 0.48
C LEU A 87 -7.52 11.53 0.99
N ALA A 88 -6.84 12.63 1.27
CA ALA A 88 -7.49 13.88 1.70
C ALA A 88 -8.29 14.54 0.58
N VAL A 89 -8.10 14.12 -0.67
CA VAL A 89 -8.81 14.63 -1.85
C VAL A 89 -9.67 13.52 -2.43
N THR A 90 -10.89 13.87 -2.81
CA THR A 90 -11.82 12.94 -3.44
C THR A 90 -12.04 13.31 -4.91
N GLY A 91 -12.70 12.41 -5.66
CA GLY A 91 -13.10 12.72 -7.04
C GLY A 91 -14.00 13.95 -7.12
N THR A 92 -14.86 14.15 -6.13
CA THR A 92 -15.72 15.33 -6.03
C THR A 92 -14.89 16.61 -5.93
N ASP A 93 -13.81 16.59 -5.16
CA ASP A 93 -12.90 17.73 -5.03
C ASP A 93 -12.24 18.06 -6.37
N LEU A 94 -11.85 17.04 -7.13
CA LEU A 94 -11.23 17.23 -8.43
C LEU A 94 -12.21 17.82 -9.44
N ILE A 95 -13.45 17.39 -9.42
CA ILE A 95 -14.50 17.95 -10.29
C ILE A 95 -14.76 19.39 -9.93
N ALA A 96 -14.81 19.72 -8.65
CA ALA A 96 -15.00 21.10 -8.17
C ALA A 96 -13.86 22.00 -8.61
N ASP A 97 -12.65 21.46 -8.78
CA ASP A 97 -11.48 22.21 -9.25
C ASP A 97 -11.44 22.37 -10.77
N GLY A 98 -12.43 21.83 -11.49
CA GLY A 98 -12.54 21.98 -12.94
C GLY A 98 -12.21 20.75 -13.75
N MET A 99 -11.88 19.63 -13.12
CA MET A 99 -11.59 18.39 -13.85
C MET A 99 -12.87 17.77 -14.36
N GLN A 100 -12.84 17.26 -15.59
CA GLN A 100 -13.99 16.58 -16.18
C GLN A 100 -14.19 15.20 -15.53
N PRO A 101 -15.46 14.81 -15.23
CA PRO A 101 -15.74 13.47 -14.74
C PRO A 101 -15.29 12.41 -15.73
N GLY A 102 -14.75 11.31 -15.25
CA GLY A 102 -14.37 10.18 -16.08
C GLY A 102 -13.08 9.52 -15.64
N LYS A 103 -12.45 8.83 -16.59
CA LYS A 103 -11.27 8.02 -16.35
C LYS A 103 -10.09 8.82 -15.77
N ALA A 104 -9.96 10.08 -16.22
CA ALA A 104 -8.86 10.94 -15.75
C ALA A 104 -8.89 11.16 -14.24
N ILE A 105 -10.07 11.19 -13.62
CA ILE A 105 -10.21 11.35 -12.17
C ILE A 105 -9.58 10.16 -11.44
N GLY A 106 -9.90 8.94 -11.87
CA GLY A 106 -9.33 7.73 -11.28
C GLY A 106 -7.83 7.67 -11.43
N GLU A 107 -7.31 8.04 -12.59
CA GLU A 107 -5.88 8.06 -12.83
C GLU A 107 -5.16 9.09 -11.96
N THR A 108 -5.76 10.27 -11.80
CA THR A 108 -5.22 11.32 -10.95
C THR A 108 -5.18 10.89 -9.49
N LEU A 109 -6.28 10.29 -9.00
CA LEU A 109 -6.31 9.78 -7.62
C LEU A 109 -5.25 8.71 -7.38
N LYS A 110 -5.04 7.84 -8.36
CA LYS A 110 -4.00 6.82 -8.27
C LYS A 110 -2.60 7.44 -8.18
N GLN A 111 -2.32 8.47 -8.98
CA GLN A 111 -1.05 9.18 -8.93
C GLN A 111 -0.86 9.89 -7.59
N LEU A 112 -1.92 10.48 -7.05
CA LEU A 112 -1.87 11.11 -5.72
C LEU A 112 -1.58 10.08 -4.64
N LEU A 113 -2.18 8.90 -4.74
CA LEU A 113 -1.92 7.84 -3.78
C LEU A 113 -0.46 7.40 -3.83
N GLU A 114 0.10 7.22 -5.01
CA GLU A 114 1.50 6.85 -5.14
C GLU A 114 2.43 7.94 -4.55
N TYR A 115 2.08 9.20 -4.74
CA TYR A 115 2.82 10.29 -4.12
C TYR A 115 2.73 10.21 -2.58
N VAL A 116 1.55 9.97 -2.04
CA VAL A 116 1.36 9.89 -0.58
C VAL A 116 2.07 8.67 0.02
N LEU A 117 2.16 7.56 -0.72
CA LEU A 117 2.93 6.40 -0.25
C LEU A 117 4.41 6.75 -0.03
N GLU A 118 4.95 7.67 -0.83
CA GLU A 118 6.32 8.17 -0.65
C GLU A 118 6.38 9.29 0.40
N HIS A 119 5.32 10.09 0.52
CA HIS A 119 5.28 11.28 1.37
C HIS A 119 4.00 11.27 2.22
N PRO A 120 3.91 10.36 3.22
CA PRO A 120 2.66 10.22 3.99
C PRO A 120 2.27 11.49 4.76
N GLU A 121 3.22 12.34 5.07
CA GLU A 121 2.98 13.62 5.74
C GLU A 121 2.26 14.63 4.85
N ASP A 122 2.25 14.42 3.55
CA ASP A 122 1.66 15.34 2.58
C ASP A 122 0.21 14.98 2.22
N ASN A 123 -0.41 14.06 2.95
CA ASN A 123 -1.80 13.70 2.72
C ASN A 123 -2.74 14.74 3.33
N THR A 124 -2.71 15.94 2.73
CA THR A 124 -3.62 17.03 3.08
C THR A 124 -4.25 17.56 1.79
N LYS A 125 -5.44 18.12 1.89
CA LYS A 125 -6.13 18.64 0.71
C LYS A 125 -5.29 19.68 -0.03
N GLU A 126 -4.68 20.59 0.72
CA GLU A 126 -3.84 21.66 0.15
C GLU A 126 -2.67 21.11 -0.63
N LYS A 127 -1.91 20.19 -0.02
CA LYS A 127 -0.74 19.60 -0.67
C LYS A 127 -1.12 18.78 -1.89
N LEU A 128 -2.19 18.00 -1.78
CA LEU A 128 -2.62 17.15 -2.88
C LEU A 128 -3.18 17.97 -4.04
N MET A 129 -3.90 19.06 -3.79
CA MET A 129 -4.38 19.91 -4.86
C MET A 129 -3.22 20.61 -5.58
N GLU A 130 -2.16 20.95 -4.87
CA GLU A 130 -0.94 21.46 -5.47
C GLU A 130 -0.34 20.42 -6.43
N GLN A 131 -0.31 19.16 -6.03
CA GLN A 131 0.17 18.09 -6.91
C GLN A 131 -0.72 17.89 -8.13
N VAL A 132 -2.03 18.03 -7.96
CA VAL A 132 -2.98 17.95 -9.08
C VAL A 132 -2.64 18.98 -10.13
N HIS A 133 -2.37 20.22 -9.72
CA HIS A 133 -2.02 21.29 -10.64
C HIS A 133 -0.69 21.01 -11.34
N ASN A 134 0.27 20.41 -10.65
CA ASN A 134 1.54 20.02 -11.25
C ASN A 134 1.36 18.92 -12.31
N ILE A 135 0.46 17.98 -12.04
CA ILE A 135 0.15 16.89 -12.99
C ILE A 135 -0.58 17.44 -14.20
N ALA A 136 -1.57 18.33 -13.98
CA ALA A 136 -2.41 18.89 -15.03
C ALA A 136 -1.66 19.91 -15.90
N SER A 137 -0.57 20.48 -15.39
CA SER A 137 0.25 21.43 -16.13
C SER A 137 1.63 20.84 -16.37
N PRO A 138 1.74 19.90 -17.33
CA PRO A 138 3.04 19.30 -17.61
C PRO A 138 4.02 20.38 -18.07
N HIS A 139 5.22 20.30 -17.55
CA HIS A 139 6.27 21.24 -17.92
C HIS A 139 6.67 21.01 -19.38
N ILE A 140 6.65 22.07 -20.11
CA ILE A 140 7.07 22.04 -21.49
C ILE A 140 8.60 22.12 -21.55
#